data_5f6a726e8e4f5b2dcf18ac4e4eaf2e3e
#
_entry.id   5f6a726e8e4f5b2dcf18ac4e4eaf2e3e
#
_cell.length_a   1.000
_cell.length_b   1.000
_cell.length_c   1.000
_cell.angle_alpha   90.00
_cell.angle_beta   90.00
_cell.angle_gamma   90.00
#
_symmetry.space_group_name_H-M   'P 1'
#
loop_
_entity.id
_entity.type
_entity.pdbx_description
1 polymer ?
#
loop_
_entity_poly.entity_id
_entity_poly.type
_entity_poly.pdbx_seq_one_letter_code
_entity_poly.pdbx_strand_id
1 'polypeptide(L)'
;MATYLAVYALLARGFAGRQPALIARAKQMLMRLGRRQDVHLEQAVCALLLGQTEEASSALELSQEYEPLAFIREHSQGAPDLLPGLCLYGERWLQKSVFPHFADLRDQKASLKEYFADEQVQAYLENMPEPSAETPNEWTVVQGQEAPYATATASPGIKEPVTFRREASRNLSGNGQAGD
;
A
#
# COMPACT_ATOMS: atom_id res chain seq x y z
N MET A 1 5.91 19.13 -1.51
CA MET A 1 5.13 19.82 -2.57
C MET A 1 5.46 19.30 -3.96
N ALA A 2 6.72 19.29 -4.42
CA ALA A 2 7.08 18.89 -5.80
C ALA A 2 6.63 17.47 -6.20
N THR A 3 6.69 16.50 -5.29
CA THR A 3 6.32 15.11 -5.56
C THR A 3 4.81 14.96 -5.81
N TYR A 4 3.99 15.73 -5.10
CA TYR A 4 2.53 15.71 -5.30
C TYR A 4 2.13 16.25 -6.67
N LEU A 5 2.76 17.33 -7.12
CA LEU A 5 2.54 17.87 -8.46
C LEU A 5 2.94 16.87 -9.56
N ALA A 6 4.02 16.12 -9.34
CA ALA A 6 4.42 15.06 -10.27
C ALA A 6 3.39 13.94 -10.35
N VAL A 7 2.81 13.53 -9.22
CA VAL A 7 1.70 12.57 -9.18
C VAL A 7 0.49 13.10 -9.95
N TYR A 8 0.10 14.35 -9.70
CA TYR A 8 -1.02 14.98 -10.40
C TYR A 8 -0.78 15.07 -11.92
N ALA A 9 0.45 15.40 -12.33
CA ALA A 9 0.81 15.44 -13.74
C ALA A 9 0.69 14.07 -14.41
N LEU A 10 1.14 13.01 -13.74
CA LEU A 10 1.02 11.64 -14.24
C LEU A 10 -0.44 11.20 -14.32
N LEU A 11 -1.24 11.52 -13.30
CA LEU A 11 -2.68 11.22 -13.30
C LEU A 11 -3.44 11.98 -14.37
N ALA A 12 -3.22 13.28 -14.48
CA ALA A 12 -3.87 14.12 -15.47
C ALA A 12 -3.57 13.65 -16.90
N ARG A 13 -2.29 13.44 -17.20
CA ARG A 13 -1.87 12.95 -18.52
C ARG A 13 -2.29 11.51 -18.77
N GLY A 14 -2.17 10.65 -17.76
CA GLY A 14 -2.60 9.25 -17.86
C GLY A 14 -4.09 9.12 -18.15
N PHE A 15 -4.90 9.91 -17.48
CA PHE A 15 -6.35 9.89 -17.68
C PHE A 15 -6.76 10.57 -19.00
N ALA A 16 -6.37 11.81 -19.23
CA ALA A 16 -6.73 12.56 -20.43
C ALA A 16 -6.14 11.96 -21.71
N GLY A 17 -4.91 11.45 -21.64
CA GLY A 17 -4.20 10.82 -22.76
C GLY A 17 -4.48 9.33 -22.95
N ARG A 18 -5.38 8.74 -22.16
CA ARG A 18 -5.68 7.29 -22.22
C ARG A 18 -4.42 6.41 -22.06
N GLN A 19 -3.56 6.78 -21.14
CA GLN A 19 -2.27 6.11 -20.88
C GLN A 19 -2.22 5.54 -19.45
N PRO A 20 -2.80 4.35 -19.19
CA PRO A 20 -2.83 3.75 -17.87
C PRO A 20 -1.46 3.51 -17.26
N ALA A 21 -0.42 3.33 -18.08
CA ALA A 21 0.96 3.20 -17.61
C ALA A 21 1.42 4.39 -16.77
N LEU A 22 0.98 5.61 -17.08
CA LEU A 22 1.29 6.81 -16.29
C LEU A 22 0.56 6.78 -14.94
N ILE A 23 -0.66 6.25 -14.91
CA ILE A 23 -1.42 6.07 -13.67
C ILE A 23 -0.75 5.03 -12.77
N ALA A 24 -0.24 3.94 -13.34
CA ALA A 24 0.54 2.94 -12.61
C ALA A 24 1.80 3.56 -11.96
N ARG A 25 2.50 4.44 -12.68
CA ARG A 25 3.65 5.19 -12.13
C ARG A 25 3.24 6.14 -11.01
N ALA A 26 2.12 6.86 -11.18
CA ALA A 26 1.58 7.72 -10.14
C ALA A 26 1.27 6.93 -8.86
N LYS A 27 0.63 5.77 -9.01
CA LYS A 27 0.34 4.86 -7.90
C LYS A 27 1.60 4.42 -7.16
N GLN A 28 2.65 4.03 -7.87
CA GLN A 28 3.94 3.67 -7.25
C GLN A 28 4.56 4.84 -6.46
N MET A 29 4.44 6.05 -6.98
CA MET A 29 4.91 7.24 -6.25
C MET A 29 4.09 7.48 -4.98
N LEU A 30 2.78 7.34 -5.05
CA LEU A 30 1.88 7.46 -3.89
C LEU A 30 2.19 6.40 -2.81
N MET A 31 2.48 5.17 -3.18
CA MET A 31 2.87 4.12 -2.24
C MET A 31 4.13 4.50 -1.44
N ARG A 32 5.08 5.20 -2.05
CA ARG A 32 6.27 5.70 -1.36
C ARG A 32 5.96 6.88 -0.44
N LEU A 33 5.00 7.73 -0.83
CA LEU A 33 4.55 8.86 -0.03
C LEU A 33 3.69 8.42 1.16
N GLY A 34 2.92 7.36 1.02
CA GLY A 34 1.99 6.83 2.02
C GLY A 34 2.64 6.46 3.36
N ARG A 35 3.96 6.36 3.41
CA ARG A 35 4.71 6.17 4.66
C ARG A 35 4.73 7.41 5.56
N ARG A 36 4.39 8.58 5.03
CA ARG A 36 4.54 9.88 5.71
C ARG A 36 3.25 10.68 5.80
N GLN A 37 2.27 10.37 4.98
CA GLN A 37 1.01 11.10 4.92
C GLN A 37 -0.10 10.20 4.38
N ASP A 38 -1.36 10.54 4.71
CA ASP A 38 -2.52 9.85 4.16
C ASP A 38 -2.64 10.20 2.67
N VAL A 39 -2.52 9.20 1.82
CA VAL A 39 -2.70 9.26 0.37
C VAL A 39 -3.54 8.09 -0.11
N HIS A 40 -4.30 7.50 0.79
CA HIS A 40 -5.06 6.28 0.50
C HIS A 40 -6.21 6.53 -0.47
N LEU A 41 -6.81 7.71 -0.46
CA LEU A 41 -7.83 8.08 -1.44
C LEU A 41 -7.27 8.18 -2.84
N GLU A 42 -6.12 8.83 -3.01
CA GLU A 42 -5.44 8.92 -4.29
C GLU A 42 -4.99 7.54 -4.77
N GLN A 43 -4.54 6.68 -3.86
CA GLN A 43 -4.23 5.28 -4.18
C GLN A 43 -5.48 4.51 -4.62
N ALA A 44 -6.62 4.72 -3.95
CA ALA A 44 -7.89 4.11 -4.32
C ALA A 44 -8.34 4.53 -5.72
N VAL A 45 -8.24 5.82 -6.05
CA VAL A 45 -8.55 6.33 -7.40
C VAL A 45 -7.60 5.74 -8.44
N CYS A 46 -6.30 5.68 -8.17
CA CYS A 46 -5.34 5.05 -9.08
C CYS A 46 -5.66 3.57 -9.31
N ALA A 47 -5.94 2.82 -8.25
CA ALA A 47 -6.31 1.41 -8.33
C ALA A 47 -7.60 1.22 -9.14
N LEU A 48 -8.62 2.06 -8.93
CA LEU A 48 -9.85 2.06 -9.70
C LEU A 48 -9.58 2.26 -11.20
N LEU A 49 -8.76 3.27 -11.55
CA LEU A 49 -8.42 3.57 -12.95
C LEU A 49 -7.59 2.46 -13.62
N LEU A 50 -6.95 1.61 -12.84
CA LEU A 50 -6.23 0.43 -13.28
C LEU A 50 -7.08 -0.86 -13.26
N GLY A 51 -8.38 -0.75 -12.95
CA GLY A 51 -9.28 -1.91 -12.85
C GLY A 51 -9.05 -2.79 -11.62
N GLN A 52 -8.25 -2.36 -10.66
CA GLN A 52 -7.90 -3.09 -9.45
C GLN A 52 -8.91 -2.78 -8.33
N THR A 53 -10.12 -3.32 -8.47
CA THR A 53 -11.26 -2.97 -7.61
C THR A 53 -11.10 -3.40 -6.16
N GLU A 54 -10.50 -4.56 -5.89
CA GLU A 54 -10.21 -5.03 -4.55
C GLU A 54 -9.18 -4.16 -3.84
N GLU A 55 -8.14 -3.77 -4.57
CA GLU A 55 -7.11 -2.87 -4.04
C GLU A 55 -7.66 -1.46 -3.78
N ALA A 56 -8.55 -0.98 -4.67
CA ALA A 56 -9.24 0.28 -4.46
C ALA A 56 -10.08 0.26 -3.18
N SER A 57 -10.84 -0.81 -2.95
CA SER A 57 -11.63 -0.99 -1.74
C SER A 57 -10.76 -1.06 -0.48
N SER A 58 -9.67 -1.81 -0.53
CA SER A 58 -8.71 -1.91 0.58
C SER A 58 -8.05 -0.57 0.91
N ALA A 59 -7.72 0.22 -0.10
CA ALA A 59 -7.16 1.56 0.10
C ALA A 59 -8.18 2.50 0.76
N LEU A 60 -9.47 2.42 0.39
CA LEU A 60 -10.51 3.21 1.04
C LEU A 60 -10.66 2.90 2.54
N GLU A 61 -10.51 1.64 2.93
CA GLU A 61 -10.57 1.24 4.34
C GLU A 61 -9.44 1.83 5.19
N LEU A 62 -8.31 2.11 4.57
CA LEU A 62 -7.15 2.69 5.24
C LEU A 62 -7.20 4.22 5.35
N SER A 63 -8.03 4.89 4.55
CA SER A 63 -8.14 6.34 4.57
C SER A 63 -8.80 6.86 5.84
N GLN A 64 -8.31 7.98 6.34
CA GLN A 64 -8.84 8.69 7.50
C GLN A 64 -9.56 9.98 7.11
N GLU A 65 -9.72 10.26 5.83
CA GLU A 65 -10.38 11.46 5.33
C GLU A 65 -11.90 11.34 5.42
N TYR A 66 -12.48 11.92 6.45
CA TYR A 66 -13.89 11.76 6.78
C TYR A 66 -14.86 12.26 5.70
N GLU A 67 -14.64 13.48 5.19
CA GLU A 67 -15.58 14.09 4.22
C GLU A 67 -15.65 13.34 2.89
N PRO A 68 -14.51 13.00 2.24
CA PRO A 68 -14.53 12.17 1.04
C PRO A 68 -15.16 10.80 1.25
N LEU A 69 -14.86 10.15 2.36
CA LEU A 69 -15.44 8.83 2.67
C LEU A 69 -16.94 8.91 2.89
N ALA A 70 -17.46 9.97 3.54
CA ALA A 70 -18.88 10.19 3.71
C ALA A 70 -19.58 10.36 2.34
N PHE A 71 -19.01 11.15 1.45
CA PHE A 71 -19.48 11.31 0.08
C PHE A 71 -19.52 9.97 -0.68
N ILE A 72 -18.45 9.18 -0.61
CA ILE A 72 -18.34 7.88 -1.28
C ILE A 72 -19.41 6.91 -0.74
N ARG A 73 -19.62 6.86 0.56
CA ARG A 73 -20.64 6.02 1.19
C ARG A 73 -22.05 6.43 0.79
N GLU A 74 -22.34 7.74 0.81
CA GLU A 74 -23.64 8.28 0.39
C GLU A 74 -23.98 7.88 -1.04
N HIS A 75 -23.02 7.96 -1.97
CA HIS A 75 -23.21 7.63 -3.37
C HIS A 75 -23.03 6.14 -3.71
N SER A 76 -22.79 5.31 -2.70
CA SER A 76 -22.74 3.85 -2.84
C SER A 76 -23.93 3.15 -2.18
N GLN A 77 -24.96 3.90 -1.75
CA GLN A 77 -26.15 3.31 -1.12
C GLN A 77 -26.84 2.34 -2.05
N GLY A 78 -27.10 1.13 -1.57
CA GLY A 78 -27.71 0.07 -2.35
C GLY A 78 -26.75 -0.78 -3.17
N ALA A 79 -25.47 -0.45 -3.19
CA ALA A 79 -24.42 -1.28 -3.79
C ALA A 79 -23.75 -2.18 -2.73
N PRO A 80 -23.20 -3.34 -3.13
CA PRO A 80 -22.49 -4.24 -2.22
C PRO A 80 -21.13 -3.69 -1.76
N ASP A 81 -20.59 -2.71 -2.47
CA ASP A 81 -19.28 -2.10 -2.22
C ASP A 81 -19.32 -0.57 -2.36
N LEU A 82 -18.19 0.07 -2.18
CA LEU A 82 -18.02 1.52 -2.27
C LEU A 82 -17.57 2.00 -3.67
N LEU A 83 -17.52 1.13 -4.66
CA LEU A 83 -17.03 1.47 -6.00
C LEU A 83 -17.88 2.52 -6.73
N PRO A 84 -19.23 2.49 -6.68
CA PRO A 84 -20.03 3.53 -7.32
C PRO A 84 -19.72 4.92 -6.81
N GLY A 85 -19.64 5.10 -5.50
CA GLY A 85 -19.27 6.36 -4.87
C GLY A 85 -17.84 6.77 -5.17
N LEU A 86 -16.90 5.80 -5.22
CA LEU A 86 -15.52 6.06 -5.59
C LEU A 86 -15.39 6.53 -7.05
N CYS A 87 -16.16 5.98 -7.97
CA CYS A 87 -16.20 6.43 -9.36
C CYS A 87 -16.60 7.91 -9.46
N LEU A 88 -17.68 8.29 -8.79
CA LEU A 88 -18.14 9.68 -8.76
C LEU A 88 -17.15 10.60 -8.07
N TYR A 89 -16.57 10.14 -6.96
CA TYR A 89 -15.52 10.89 -6.28
C TYR A 89 -14.30 11.09 -7.17
N GLY A 90 -13.83 10.05 -7.83
CA GLY A 90 -12.66 10.09 -8.72
C GLY A 90 -12.83 11.07 -9.87
N GLU A 91 -13.99 11.05 -10.56
CA GLU A 91 -14.32 12.03 -11.62
C GLU A 91 -14.29 13.47 -11.09
N ARG A 92 -14.98 13.69 -9.96
CA ARG A 92 -15.04 15.01 -9.33
C ARG A 92 -13.69 15.49 -8.87
N TRP A 93 -12.91 14.62 -8.26
CA TRP A 93 -11.58 14.94 -7.77
C TRP A 93 -10.61 15.26 -8.91
N LEU A 94 -10.58 14.45 -9.98
CA LEU A 94 -9.77 14.73 -11.17
C LEU A 94 -10.12 16.08 -11.76
N GLN A 95 -11.42 16.37 -11.94
CA GLN A 95 -11.88 17.60 -12.58
C GLN A 95 -11.67 18.85 -11.72
N LYS A 96 -11.83 18.75 -10.40
CA LYS A 96 -11.78 19.91 -9.49
C LYS A 96 -10.44 20.12 -8.82
N SER A 97 -9.68 19.04 -8.62
CA SER A 97 -8.43 19.09 -7.85
C SER A 97 -7.18 18.84 -8.68
N VAL A 98 -7.26 18.03 -9.73
CA VAL A 98 -6.11 17.66 -10.56
C VAL A 98 -6.00 18.52 -11.81
N PHE A 99 -7.03 18.54 -12.64
CA PHE A 99 -7.03 19.24 -13.93
C PHE A 99 -6.77 20.75 -13.85
N PRO A 100 -7.26 21.49 -12.83
CA PRO A 100 -7.02 22.94 -12.75
C PRO A 100 -5.56 23.33 -12.65
N HIS A 101 -4.66 22.42 -12.26
CA HIS A 101 -3.22 22.66 -12.24
C HIS A 101 -2.57 22.67 -13.63
N PHE A 102 -3.30 22.23 -14.66
CA PHE A 102 -2.81 22.13 -16.04
C PHE A 102 -3.72 22.94 -16.96
N ALA A 103 -3.14 23.94 -17.62
CA ALA A 103 -3.88 24.90 -18.42
C ALA A 103 -4.65 24.26 -19.59
N ASP A 104 -4.09 23.22 -20.19
CA ASP A 104 -4.66 22.45 -21.30
C ASP A 104 -5.77 21.48 -20.88
N LEU A 105 -5.90 21.19 -19.59
CA LEU A 105 -6.88 20.26 -19.05
C LEU A 105 -7.97 20.90 -18.20
N ARG A 106 -7.83 22.19 -17.89
CA ARG A 106 -8.70 22.93 -16.96
C ARG A 106 -10.18 22.85 -17.31
N ASP A 107 -10.52 22.85 -18.58
CA ASP A 107 -11.89 22.83 -19.09
C ASP A 107 -12.33 21.45 -19.56
N GLN A 108 -11.48 20.43 -19.43
CA GLN A 108 -11.83 19.06 -19.78
C GLN A 108 -12.70 18.41 -18.70
N LYS A 109 -13.68 17.64 -19.17
CA LYS A 109 -14.50 16.81 -18.27
C LYS A 109 -13.80 15.49 -17.99
N ALA A 110 -13.82 15.10 -16.73
CA ALA A 110 -13.38 13.78 -16.33
C ALA A 110 -14.57 12.80 -16.45
N SER A 111 -14.48 11.82 -17.34
CA SER A 111 -15.46 10.76 -17.52
C SER A 111 -14.78 9.40 -17.45
N LEU A 112 -15.04 8.65 -16.39
CA LEU A 112 -14.54 7.29 -16.23
C LEU A 112 -15.13 6.37 -17.29
N LYS A 113 -16.39 6.59 -17.66
CA LYS A 113 -17.05 5.81 -18.72
C LYS A 113 -16.27 5.90 -20.05
N GLU A 114 -15.90 7.10 -20.46
CA GLU A 114 -15.11 7.31 -21.68
C GLU A 114 -13.70 6.76 -21.56
N TYR A 115 -13.08 6.89 -20.39
CA TYR A 115 -11.78 6.35 -20.11
C TYR A 115 -11.76 4.82 -20.25
N PHE A 116 -12.69 4.12 -19.61
CA PHE A 116 -12.77 2.66 -19.68
C PHE A 116 -13.29 2.13 -21.03
N ALA A 117 -13.97 2.95 -21.83
CA ALA A 117 -14.42 2.57 -23.17
C ALA A 117 -13.30 2.64 -24.22
N ASP A 118 -12.17 3.23 -23.89
CA ASP A 118 -11.02 3.36 -24.79
C ASP A 118 -10.29 2.03 -25.00
N GLU A 119 -10.02 1.69 -26.25
CA GLU A 119 -9.38 0.42 -26.62
C GLU A 119 -7.96 0.27 -26.07
N GLN A 120 -7.20 1.36 -26.00
CA GLN A 120 -5.82 1.33 -25.46
C GLN A 120 -5.83 1.08 -23.96
N VAL A 121 -6.80 1.68 -23.26
CA VAL A 121 -7.02 1.43 -21.83
C VAL A 121 -7.38 -0.02 -21.59
N GLN A 122 -8.36 -0.55 -22.33
CA GLN A 122 -8.78 -1.94 -22.21
C GLN A 122 -7.63 -2.91 -22.48
N ALA A 123 -6.89 -2.71 -23.55
CA ALA A 123 -5.75 -3.55 -23.90
C ALA A 123 -4.67 -3.55 -22.80
N TYR A 124 -4.42 -2.40 -22.17
CA TYR A 124 -3.48 -2.31 -21.07
C TYR A 124 -3.98 -3.07 -19.84
N LEU A 125 -5.25 -2.89 -19.47
CA LEU A 125 -5.84 -3.55 -18.29
C LEU A 125 -5.90 -5.07 -18.45
N GLU A 126 -6.20 -5.57 -19.64
CA GLU A 126 -6.21 -7.02 -19.94
C GLU A 126 -4.81 -7.66 -19.86
N ASN A 127 -3.78 -6.91 -20.17
CA ASN A 127 -2.39 -7.38 -20.13
C ASN A 127 -1.67 -7.10 -18.80
N MET A 128 -2.35 -6.46 -17.85
CA MET A 128 -1.78 -6.28 -16.52
C MET A 128 -1.63 -7.64 -15.83
N PRO A 129 -0.46 -7.93 -15.23
CA PRO A 129 -0.36 -9.08 -14.37
C PRO A 129 -1.37 -8.92 -13.23
N GLU A 130 -2.18 -9.93 -13.01
CA GLU A 130 -2.99 -10.05 -11.80
C GLU A 130 -2.09 -9.73 -10.60
N PRO A 131 -2.52 -8.92 -9.63
CA PRO A 131 -1.80 -8.82 -8.38
C PRO A 131 -1.79 -10.22 -7.78
N SER A 132 -0.71 -10.95 -8.07
CA SER A 132 -0.51 -12.26 -7.48
C SER A 132 -0.55 -12.06 -5.97
N ALA A 133 -1.48 -12.74 -5.33
CA ALA A 133 -1.60 -12.84 -3.88
C ALA A 133 -0.37 -13.55 -3.24
N GLU A 134 0.62 -13.80 -4.05
CA GLU A 134 1.93 -14.28 -3.68
C GLU A 134 2.93 -13.17 -3.88
N THR A 135 3.09 -12.34 -2.86
CA THR A 135 4.41 -11.82 -2.61
C THR A 135 5.28 -13.05 -2.34
N PRO A 136 6.21 -13.43 -3.20
CA PRO A 136 7.26 -14.31 -2.76
C PRO A 136 7.85 -13.60 -1.56
N ASN A 137 7.83 -14.25 -0.42
CA ASN A 137 8.62 -13.81 0.70
C ASN A 137 10.04 -13.73 0.19
N GLU A 138 10.51 -12.53 -0.16
CA GLU A 138 11.91 -12.28 -0.51
C GLU A 138 12.86 -12.74 0.60
N TRP A 139 12.30 -12.95 1.78
CA TRP A 139 12.97 -13.52 2.94
C TRP A 139 13.29 -15.02 2.82
N THR A 140 12.55 -15.77 1.98
CA THR A 140 12.81 -17.20 1.79
C THR A 140 13.92 -17.48 0.80
N VAL A 141 14.23 -16.55 -0.09
CA VAL A 141 15.28 -16.73 -1.11
C VAL A 141 16.68 -16.50 -0.53
N VAL A 142 16.80 -15.77 0.58
CA VAL A 142 18.10 -15.49 1.21
C VAL A 142 18.56 -16.62 2.13
N GLN A 143 17.66 -17.51 2.57
CA GLN A 143 18.02 -18.64 3.44
C GLN A 143 18.52 -19.88 2.69
N GLY A 144 18.51 -19.88 1.36
CA GLY A 144 18.95 -21.00 0.54
C GLY A 144 20.36 -20.90 -0.05
N GLN A 145 21.08 -19.82 0.18
CA GLN A 145 22.48 -19.70 -0.19
C GLN A 145 23.36 -19.87 1.04
N GLU A 146 23.50 -21.12 1.45
CA GLU A 146 24.67 -21.48 2.23
C GLU A 146 25.89 -21.27 1.35
N ALA A 147 26.72 -20.34 1.76
CA ALA A 147 28.00 -20.09 1.14
C ALA A 147 28.86 -21.36 1.18
N PRO A 148 29.50 -21.77 0.08
CA PRO A 148 30.20 -23.03 0.00
C PRO A 148 31.64 -22.95 0.59
N TYR A 149 31.79 -22.44 1.78
CA TYR A 149 33.10 -22.50 2.47
C TYR A 149 32.97 -22.90 3.94
N ALA A 150 32.11 -23.81 4.23
CA ALA A 150 32.12 -24.55 5.48
C ALA A 150 32.94 -25.84 5.37
N THR A 151 34.10 -25.77 4.77
CA THR A 151 35.15 -26.74 5.01
C THR A 151 36.22 -26.10 5.85
N ALA A 152 35.86 -25.65 7.00
CA ALA A 152 36.81 -25.52 8.07
C ALA A 152 36.94 -26.90 8.68
N THR A 153 38.07 -27.51 8.46
CA THR A 153 38.59 -28.67 9.18
C THR A 153 38.30 -28.53 10.64
N ALA A 154 37.36 -29.32 11.11
CA ALA A 154 37.12 -29.49 12.51
C ALA A 154 38.35 -30.16 13.10
N SER A 155 39.14 -29.45 13.84
CA SER A 155 40.09 -30.07 14.77
C SER A 155 39.27 -30.70 15.91
N PRO A 156 39.47 -31.95 16.18
CA PRO A 156 38.86 -32.60 17.33
C PRO A 156 39.67 -32.21 18.57
N GLY A 157 39.07 -31.48 19.42
CA GLY A 157 39.72 -31.14 20.66
C GLY A 157 38.81 -30.51 21.68
N ILE A 158 38.35 -31.36 22.61
CA ILE A 158 38.11 -31.07 24.02
C ILE A 158 36.76 -30.37 24.32
N LYS A 159 35.79 -31.15 24.76
CA LYS A 159 35.40 -31.45 26.15
C LYS A 159 35.34 -30.19 27.02
N GLU A 160 34.23 -29.85 27.55
CA GLU A 160 33.50 -30.45 28.64
C GLU A 160 32.16 -29.73 28.83
N PRO A 161 31.12 -30.36 29.32
CA PRO A 161 29.91 -29.67 29.69
C PRO A 161 30.12 -28.97 31.04
N VAL A 162 30.12 -27.69 31.02
CA VAL A 162 30.04 -26.93 32.25
C VAL A 162 28.61 -27.06 32.76
N THR A 163 28.46 -27.96 33.70
CA THR A 163 27.24 -28.05 34.49
C THR A 163 27.09 -26.76 35.29
N PHE A 164 26.18 -25.94 34.88
CA PHE A 164 25.74 -24.81 35.70
C PHE A 164 24.90 -25.36 36.86
N ARG A 165 25.59 -25.50 37.99
CA ARG A 165 25.00 -25.83 39.27
C ARG A 165 24.16 -24.66 39.73
N ARG A 166 22.87 -24.85 39.72
CA ARG A 166 21.90 -23.96 40.28
C ARG A 166 21.98 -24.05 41.81
N GLU A 167 22.67 -23.15 42.41
CA GLU A 167 22.62 -22.98 43.87
C GLU A 167 21.33 -22.23 44.23
N ALA A 168 20.44 -22.96 44.85
CA ALA A 168 19.32 -22.45 45.55
C ALA A 168 19.80 -21.82 46.87
N SER A 169 19.75 -20.52 46.94
CA SER A 169 19.89 -19.85 48.26
C SER A 169 18.51 -19.77 48.89
N ARG A 170 18.30 -20.64 49.82
CA ARG A 170 17.37 -20.48 50.92
C ARG A 170 17.86 -19.30 51.76
N ASN A 171 17.04 -18.39 52.10
CA ASN A 171 17.16 -17.58 53.30
C ASN A 171 15.85 -17.50 54.02
N LEU A 172 15.92 -18.18 55.03
CA LEU A 172 15.27 -18.18 56.33
C LEU A 172 15.11 -16.80 56.94
N SER A 173 13.88 -16.53 57.36
CA SER A 173 13.51 -16.32 58.78
C SER A 173 14.31 -15.37 59.64
N GLY A 174 13.62 -14.45 60.22
CA GLY A 174 13.94 -13.68 61.38
C GLY A 174 12.97 -12.56 61.55
N ASN A 175 11.86 -12.67 62.15
CA ASN A 175 11.45 -12.70 63.54
C ASN A 175 11.99 -11.53 64.35
N GLY A 176 11.09 -10.79 64.94
CA GLY A 176 11.31 -9.76 65.97
C GLY A 176 10.29 -8.65 65.83
N GLN A 177 9.18 -8.69 66.34
CA GLN A 177 8.63 -8.65 67.68
C GLN A 177 8.91 -7.33 68.46
N ALA A 178 7.77 -6.75 68.85
CA ALA A 178 7.47 -5.98 70.03
C ALA A 178 7.75 -4.49 69.99
N GLY A 179 6.75 -3.74 70.33
CA GLY A 179 6.47 -3.25 71.59
C GLY A 179 5.99 -1.79 71.55
N ASP A 180 4.94 -1.62 72.23
CA ASP A 180 4.35 -0.42 72.78
C ASP A 180 3.74 0.59 71.85
#